data_4db6363566dcffce03c5abe990d46995
#
_entry.id   4db6363566dcffce03c5abe990d46995
#
_cell.length_a   1.000
_cell.length_b   1.000
_cell.length_c   1.000
_cell.angle_alpha   90.00
_cell.angle_beta   90.00
_cell.angle_gamma   90.00
#
_symmetry.space_group_name_H-M   'P 1'
#
loop_
_entity.id
_entity.type
_entity.pdbx_description
1 polymer ?
#
loop_
_entity_poly.entity_id
_entity_poly.type
_entity_poly.pdbx_seq_one_letter_code
_entity_poly.pdbx_strand_id
1 'polypeptide(L)'
;MKLTIDIENTVQRLPTGKLMLDPFTQGNQLVLVCAKTDTGQEHSFWFNHCTHSTDNAHSLLQSLLDNATILICHNAQHELTWLWETGFKYDGPVFDTMLVEYLFQRGVKQPLSLQAVAERYELDNQKMSTLKDSFDQGLSVDEIEGDSLLEYCMADVRATQELSNKLRIKMYGDYKCLHHVEIN
;
A
#
# COMPACT_ATOMS: atom_id res chain seq x y z
N MET A 1 -3.86 -14.99 9.42
CA MET A 1 -4.47 -14.52 8.17
C MET A 1 -3.44 -13.73 7.38
N LYS A 2 -3.52 -13.72 6.05
CA LYS A 2 -2.71 -12.80 5.23
C LYS A 2 -3.45 -11.46 5.17
N LEU A 3 -2.72 -10.37 5.32
CA LEU A 3 -3.27 -9.01 5.32
C LEU A 3 -2.57 -8.18 4.24
N THR A 4 -3.33 -7.69 3.26
CA THR A 4 -2.83 -6.73 2.27
C THR A 4 -3.22 -5.34 2.71
N ILE A 5 -2.29 -4.39 2.69
CA ILE A 5 -2.55 -2.99 3.05
C ILE A 5 -2.01 -2.03 2.00
N ASP A 6 -2.58 -0.84 2.01
CA ASP A 6 -2.11 0.36 1.32
C ASP A 6 -2.40 1.58 2.18
N ILE A 7 -1.55 2.62 2.10
CA ILE A 7 -1.59 3.80 2.95
C ILE A 7 -1.63 5.07 2.10
N GLU A 8 -2.57 5.96 2.45
CA GLU A 8 -2.65 7.31 1.92
C GLU A 8 -2.22 8.33 2.98
N ASN A 9 -1.33 9.23 2.60
CA ASN A 9 -0.78 10.25 3.47
C ASN A 9 -0.68 11.60 2.79
N THR A 10 -0.68 12.69 3.57
CA THR A 10 -0.39 14.02 3.02
C THR A 10 1.07 14.12 2.59
N VAL A 11 1.32 15.00 1.63
CA VAL A 11 2.64 15.18 1.01
C VAL A 11 3.01 16.65 1.04
N GLN A 12 4.13 16.98 1.67
CA GLN A 12 4.66 18.34 1.62
C GLN A 12 5.53 18.54 0.38
N ARG A 13 5.45 19.74 -0.19
CA ARG A 13 6.27 20.13 -1.32
C ARG A 13 7.30 21.17 -0.90
N LEU A 14 8.58 20.87 -1.10
CA LEU A 14 9.65 21.84 -0.87
C LEU A 14 9.59 23.00 -1.90
N PRO A 15 10.20 24.16 -1.60
CA PRO A 15 10.31 25.26 -2.58
C PRO A 15 11.00 24.86 -3.89
N THR A 16 11.80 23.81 -3.88
CA THR A 16 12.44 23.23 -5.06
C THR A 16 11.48 22.40 -5.93
N GLY A 17 10.24 22.20 -5.49
CA GLY A 17 9.24 21.35 -6.13
C GLY A 17 9.34 19.86 -5.75
N LYS A 18 10.38 19.45 -4.98
CA LYS A 18 10.53 18.07 -4.51
C LYS A 18 9.40 17.71 -3.55
N LEU A 19 8.77 16.56 -3.78
CA LEU A 19 7.78 15.99 -2.88
C LEU A 19 8.47 15.23 -1.73
N MET A 20 7.96 15.45 -0.51
CA MET A 20 8.40 14.78 0.70
C MET A 20 7.29 13.84 1.14
N LEU A 21 7.50 12.53 0.94
CA LEU A 21 6.50 11.48 1.15
C LEU A 21 6.63 10.78 2.51
N ASP A 22 7.70 11.11 3.24
CA ASP A 22 8.04 10.43 4.50
C ASP A 22 7.27 11.02 5.70
N PRO A 23 7.07 10.24 6.77
CA PRO A 23 6.36 10.69 7.97
C PRO A 23 7.18 11.66 8.85
N PHE A 24 8.48 11.81 8.60
CA PHE A 24 9.37 12.70 9.37
C PHE A 24 9.25 14.17 8.95
N THR A 25 8.72 14.40 7.75
CA THR A 25 8.51 15.76 7.25
C THR A 25 7.36 16.43 7.99
N GLN A 26 7.66 17.58 8.61
CA GLN A 26 6.66 18.35 9.35
C GLN A 26 5.46 18.71 8.47
N GLY A 27 4.26 18.40 8.93
CA GLY A 27 3.00 18.61 8.21
C GLY A 27 2.52 17.40 7.43
N ASN A 28 3.34 16.36 7.26
CA ASN A 28 2.86 15.09 6.72
C ASN A 28 2.07 14.32 7.78
N GLN A 29 0.95 13.75 7.38
CA GLN A 29 0.03 13.02 8.26
C GLN A 29 -0.50 11.77 7.56
N LEU A 30 -0.71 10.71 8.33
CA LEU A 30 -1.45 9.53 7.89
C LEU A 30 -2.93 9.91 7.72
N VAL A 31 -3.52 9.63 6.57
CA VAL A 31 -4.91 9.99 6.25
C VAL A 31 -5.82 8.78 6.24
N LEU A 32 -5.46 7.75 5.49
CA LEU A 32 -6.27 6.54 5.32
C LEU A 32 -5.36 5.31 5.26
N VAL A 33 -5.79 4.23 5.90
CA VAL A 33 -5.25 2.89 5.68
C VAL A 33 -6.36 2.00 5.19
N CYS A 34 -6.20 1.40 4.02
CA CYS A 34 -7.07 0.35 3.53
C CYS A 34 -6.40 -1.01 3.72
N ALA A 35 -7.21 -2.01 4.05
CA ALA A 35 -6.73 -3.36 4.29
C ALA A 35 -7.70 -4.40 3.74
N LYS A 36 -7.15 -5.53 3.25
CA LYS A 36 -7.94 -6.67 2.79
C LYS A 36 -7.33 -7.98 3.28
N THR A 37 -8.17 -8.83 3.87
CA THR A 37 -7.77 -10.16 4.32
C THR A 37 -7.77 -11.17 3.17
N ASP A 38 -7.10 -12.30 3.37
CA ASP A 38 -7.16 -13.44 2.45
C ASP A 38 -8.54 -14.12 2.38
N THR A 39 -9.44 -13.82 3.32
CA THR A 39 -10.85 -14.23 3.30
C THR A 39 -11.75 -13.28 2.51
N GLY A 40 -11.21 -12.18 2.01
CA GLY A 40 -11.91 -11.18 1.21
C GLY A 40 -12.57 -10.04 2.00
N GLN A 41 -12.39 -9.99 3.32
CA GLN A 41 -12.90 -8.88 4.12
C GLN A 41 -12.07 -7.61 3.86
N GLU A 42 -12.74 -6.52 3.57
CA GLU A 42 -12.16 -5.21 3.33
C GLU A 42 -12.40 -4.30 4.54
N HIS A 43 -11.40 -3.50 4.90
CA HIS A 43 -11.41 -2.59 6.03
C HIS A 43 -10.80 -1.26 5.62
N SER A 44 -11.33 -0.16 6.18
CA SER A 44 -10.77 1.18 6.01
C SER A 44 -10.67 1.87 7.37
N PHE A 45 -9.56 2.58 7.59
CA PHE A 45 -9.27 3.28 8.84
C PHE A 45 -8.87 4.71 8.52
N TRP A 46 -9.73 5.66 8.88
CA TRP A 46 -9.53 7.08 8.68
C TRP A 46 -8.86 7.71 9.89
N PHE A 47 -7.84 8.53 9.65
CA PHE A 47 -7.07 9.21 10.71
C PHE A 47 -7.22 10.73 10.61
N ASN A 48 -6.53 11.37 9.67
CA ASN A 48 -6.47 12.82 9.53
C ASN A 48 -7.11 13.27 8.19
N HIS A 49 -8.39 13.01 8.03
CA HIS A 49 -9.17 13.46 6.88
C HIS A 49 -10.14 14.57 7.31
N CYS A 50 -10.39 15.57 6.44
CA CYS A 50 -11.21 16.74 6.78
C CYS A 50 -12.67 16.41 7.16
N THR A 51 -13.24 15.33 6.62
CA THR A 51 -14.65 14.95 6.81
C THR A 51 -14.86 13.52 7.29
N HIS A 52 -13.83 12.67 7.29
CA HIS A 52 -13.95 11.27 7.66
C HIS A 52 -13.08 10.93 8.87
N SER A 53 -13.61 10.11 9.75
CA SER A 53 -12.88 9.55 10.91
C SER A 53 -13.39 8.14 11.20
N THR A 54 -12.53 7.30 11.76
CA THR A 54 -12.90 5.97 12.26
C THR A 54 -12.69 5.93 13.75
N ASP A 55 -13.76 5.70 14.51
CA ASP A 55 -13.67 5.55 15.97
C ASP A 55 -12.73 4.38 16.31
N ASN A 56 -11.81 4.63 17.24
CA ASN A 56 -10.79 3.63 17.63
C ASN A 56 -9.94 3.08 16.47
N ALA A 57 -9.74 3.83 15.39
CA ALA A 57 -8.99 3.41 14.21
C ALA A 57 -7.66 2.74 14.56
N HIS A 58 -6.90 3.35 15.48
CA HIS A 58 -5.61 2.82 15.92
C HIS A 58 -5.73 1.41 16.53
N SER A 59 -6.65 1.21 17.47
CA SER A 59 -6.82 -0.09 18.13
C SER A 59 -7.33 -1.17 17.17
N LEU A 60 -8.22 -0.80 16.25
CA LEU A 60 -8.78 -1.73 15.27
C LEU A 60 -7.72 -2.16 14.25
N LEU A 61 -6.95 -1.22 13.69
CA LEU A 61 -5.88 -1.54 12.78
C LEU A 61 -4.77 -2.34 13.46
N GLN A 62 -4.37 -1.97 14.69
CA GLN A 62 -3.39 -2.74 15.46
C GLN A 62 -3.84 -4.18 15.66
N SER A 63 -5.12 -4.40 16.00
CA SER A 63 -5.67 -5.74 16.15
C SER A 63 -5.60 -6.56 14.86
N LEU A 64 -5.78 -5.95 13.68
CA LEU A 64 -5.59 -6.65 12.39
C LEU A 64 -4.12 -7.00 12.16
N LEU A 65 -3.20 -6.08 12.45
CA LEU A 65 -1.76 -6.30 12.33
C LEU A 65 -1.28 -7.42 13.25
N ASP A 66 -1.74 -7.45 14.51
CA ASP A 66 -1.40 -8.48 15.50
C ASP A 66 -1.85 -9.89 15.07
N ASN A 67 -2.93 -9.99 14.29
CA ASN A 67 -3.46 -11.24 13.76
C ASN A 67 -2.91 -11.60 12.37
N ALA A 68 -2.11 -10.72 11.75
CA ALA A 68 -1.54 -10.97 10.45
C ALA A 68 -0.36 -11.94 10.55
N THR A 69 -0.43 -13.05 9.83
CA THR A 69 0.70 -14.00 9.68
C THR A 69 1.69 -13.57 8.62
N ILE A 70 1.28 -12.71 7.71
CA ILE A 70 2.12 -12.03 6.72
C ILE A 70 1.42 -10.75 6.27
N LEU A 71 2.18 -9.68 6.17
CA LEU A 71 1.75 -8.42 5.59
C LEU A 71 2.14 -8.39 4.11
N ILE A 72 1.22 -7.95 3.26
CA ILE A 72 1.42 -7.83 1.81
C ILE A 72 1.29 -6.36 1.44
N CYS A 73 2.31 -5.82 0.78
CA CYS A 73 2.36 -4.42 0.36
C CYS A 73 2.94 -4.30 -1.06
N HIS A 74 2.78 -3.12 -1.65
CA HIS A 74 3.52 -2.72 -2.84
C HIS A 74 4.42 -1.54 -2.51
N ASN A 75 5.72 -1.77 -2.24
CA ASN A 75 6.69 -0.86 -1.62
C ASN A 75 6.59 -0.84 -0.07
N ALA A 76 6.73 -2.01 0.52
CA ALA A 76 6.57 -2.20 1.97
C ALA A 76 7.43 -1.26 2.84
N GLN A 77 8.52 -0.71 2.31
CA GLN A 77 9.31 0.29 3.02
C GLN A 77 8.47 1.53 3.36
N HIS A 78 7.60 1.96 2.45
CA HIS A 78 6.73 3.10 2.67
C HIS A 78 5.70 2.79 3.78
N GLU A 79 4.95 1.71 3.63
CA GLU A 79 3.88 1.33 4.57
C GLU A 79 4.44 1.09 5.97
N LEU A 80 5.54 0.33 6.10
CA LEU A 80 6.14 0.05 7.40
C LEU A 80 6.67 1.31 8.08
N THR A 81 7.30 2.22 7.34
CA THR A 81 7.79 3.47 7.90
C THR A 81 6.64 4.31 8.45
N TRP A 82 5.53 4.43 7.71
CA TRP A 82 4.34 5.13 8.19
C TRP A 82 3.69 4.46 9.38
N LEU A 83 3.54 3.13 9.37
CA LEU A 83 2.98 2.40 10.50
C LEU A 83 3.80 2.63 11.78
N TRP A 84 5.11 2.44 11.72
CA TRP A 84 5.96 2.57 12.91
C TRP A 84 5.98 4.01 13.45
N GLU A 85 6.11 5.01 12.60
CA GLU A 85 6.14 6.43 13.02
C GLU A 85 4.80 6.93 13.56
N THR A 86 3.69 6.31 13.15
CA THR A 86 2.36 6.61 13.69
C THR A 86 1.98 5.72 14.90
N GLY A 87 2.94 4.94 15.41
CA GLY A 87 2.83 4.21 16.68
C GLY A 87 2.30 2.78 16.55
N PHE A 88 2.09 2.27 15.34
CA PHE A 88 1.75 0.87 15.14
C PHE A 88 2.96 -0.04 15.32
N LYS A 89 2.68 -1.29 15.66
CA LYS A 89 3.71 -2.33 15.82
C LYS A 89 3.43 -3.47 14.86
N TYR A 90 4.41 -3.79 14.06
CA TYR A 90 4.42 -4.98 13.23
C TYR A 90 5.88 -5.43 13.03
N ASP A 91 6.17 -6.66 13.40
CA ASP A 91 7.47 -7.32 13.28
C ASP A 91 7.37 -8.69 12.59
N GLY A 92 6.21 -8.98 12.02
CA GLY A 92 5.94 -10.21 11.28
C GLY A 92 6.54 -10.22 9.87
N PRO A 93 6.42 -11.36 9.17
CA PRO A 93 6.85 -11.50 7.78
C PRO A 93 6.15 -10.51 6.84
N VAL A 94 6.90 -10.02 5.84
CA VAL A 94 6.38 -9.10 4.82
C VAL A 94 6.58 -9.67 3.42
N PHE A 95 5.57 -9.56 2.57
CA PHE A 95 5.65 -9.85 1.16
C PHE A 95 5.51 -8.55 0.36
N ASP A 96 6.65 -8.02 -0.10
CA ASP A 96 6.70 -6.81 -0.92
C ASP A 96 6.61 -7.17 -2.41
N THR A 97 5.48 -6.88 -3.03
CA THR A 97 5.24 -7.19 -4.45
C THR A 97 6.15 -6.39 -5.38
N MET A 98 6.54 -5.17 -5.02
CA MET A 98 7.48 -4.37 -5.80
C MET A 98 8.89 -4.97 -5.77
N LEU A 99 9.37 -5.39 -4.60
CA LEU A 99 10.67 -6.03 -4.45
C LEU A 99 10.73 -7.37 -5.19
N VAL A 100 9.69 -8.20 -5.09
CA VAL A 100 9.62 -9.48 -5.81
C VAL A 100 9.64 -9.25 -7.32
N GLU A 101 8.87 -8.28 -7.83
CA GLU A 101 8.91 -7.94 -9.26
C GLU A 101 10.29 -7.43 -9.70
N TYR A 102 10.93 -6.59 -8.89
CA TYR A 102 12.30 -6.15 -9.14
C TYR A 102 13.28 -7.33 -9.31
N LEU A 103 13.17 -8.33 -8.43
CA LEU A 103 14.01 -9.53 -8.51
C LEU A 103 13.73 -10.35 -9.79
N PHE A 104 12.45 -10.45 -10.20
CA PHE A 104 12.08 -11.13 -11.44
C PHE A 104 12.58 -10.43 -12.70
N GLN A 105 12.79 -9.14 -12.67
CA GLN A 105 13.33 -8.40 -13.81
C GLN A 105 14.80 -8.74 -14.12
N ARG A 106 15.54 -9.35 -13.20
CA ARG A 106 16.93 -9.80 -13.40
C ARG A 106 17.83 -8.72 -14.05
N GLY A 107 17.68 -7.46 -13.64
CA GLY A 107 18.46 -6.34 -14.16
C GLY A 107 17.87 -5.65 -15.39
N VAL A 108 16.79 -6.15 -15.95
CA VAL A 108 16.01 -5.41 -16.97
C VAL A 108 15.23 -4.31 -16.25
N LYS A 109 15.57 -3.05 -16.51
CA LYS A 109 14.95 -1.90 -15.83
C LYS A 109 13.58 -1.60 -16.47
N GLN A 110 12.51 -2.09 -15.84
CA GLN A 110 11.14 -1.73 -16.18
C GLN A 110 10.50 -0.94 -15.02
N PRO A 111 9.48 -0.11 -15.28
CA PRO A 111 8.77 0.60 -14.22
C PRO A 111 8.20 -0.37 -13.17
N LEU A 112 8.32 0.01 -11.88
CA LEU A 112 7.89 -0.79 -10.74
C LEU A 112 6.65 -0.22 -10.04
N SER A 113 6.08 0.91 -10.51
CA SER A 113 4.83 1.42 -9.96
C SER A 113 3.73 0.36 -10.05
N LEU A 114 2.82 0.33 -9.08
CA LEU A 114 1.72 -0.65 -9.06
C LEU A 114 0.94 -0.65 -10.37
N GLN A 115 0.66 0.54 -10.94
CA GLN A 115 0.00 0.66 -12.23
C GLN A 115 0.77 -0.06 -13.36
N ALA A 116 2.08 0.22 -13.51
CA ALA A 116 2.86 -0.38 -14.58
C ALA A 116 3.00 -1.91 -14.43
N VAL A 117 3.04 -2.38 -13.19
CA VAL A 117 3.08 -3.82 -12.89
C VAL A 117 1.72 -4.45 -13.13
N ALA A 118 0.62 -3.79 -12.70
CA ALA A 118 -0.74 -4.24 -12.95
C ALA A 118 -1.04 -4.41 -14.45
N GLU A 119 -0.66 -3.44 -15.26
CA GLU A 119 -0.76 -3.52 -16.73
C GLU A 119 0.04 -4.70 -17.29
N ARG A 120 1.28 -4.90 -16.83
CA ARG A 120 2.17 -5.99 -17.28
C ARG A 120 1.64 -7.38 -16.95
N TYR A 121 1.00 -7.52 -15.80
CA TYR A 121 0.42 -8.79 -15.35
C TYR A 121 -1.05 -8.94 -15.74
N GLU A 122 -1.61 -7.98 -16.48
CA GLU A 122 -3.02 -7.97 -16.90
C GLU A 122 -3.94 -8.27 -15.72
N LEU A 123 -3.82 -7.42 -14.66
CA LEU A 123 -4.66 -7.57 -13.48
C LEU A 123 -6.09 -7.12 -13.78
N ASP A 124 -7.07 -7.82 -13.21
CA ASP A 124 -8.50 -7.44 -13.30
C ASP A 124 -8.75 -6.14 -12.51
N ASN A 125 -8.09 -6.00 -11.37
CA ASN A 125 -8.12 -4.80 -10.55
C ASN A 125 -6.98 -3.87 -11.00
N GLN A 126 -7.29 -2.93 -11.91
CA GLN A 126 -6.34 -1.93 -12.33
C GLN A 126 -6.47 -0.68 -11.44
N LYS A 127 -5.32 -0.04 -11.21
CA LYS A 127 -5.28 1.23 -10.48
C LYS A 127 -6.18 2.27 -11.17
N MET A 128 -7.11 2.84 -10.42
CA MET A 128 -7.95 3.92 -10.92
C MET A 128 -7.15 5.23 -11.01
N SER A 129 -7.12 5.86 -12.19
CA SER A 129 -6.40 7.13 -12.41
C SER A 129 -7.17 8.36 -11.91
N THR A 130 -8.24 8.16 -11.15
CA THR A 130 -9.25 9.18 -10.84
C THR A 130 -8.78 10.32 -9.92
N LEU A 131 -7.70 10.13 -9.15
CA LEU A 131 -7.20 11.19 -8.27
C LEU A 131 -6.25 12.19 -8.94
N LYS A 132 -5.83 11.92 -10.19
CA LYS A 132 -4.92 12.81 -10.89
C LYS A 132 -5.47 14.22 -11.02
N ASP A 133 -6.76 14.34 -11.35
CA ASP A 133 -7.42 15.65 -11.50
C ASP A 133 -7.45 16.43 -10.19
N SER A 134 -7.63 15.75 -9.05
CA SER A 134 -7.60 16.36 -7.72
C SER A 134 -6.19 16.87 -7.37
N PHE A 135 -5.16 16.08 -7.65
CA PHE A 135 -3.77 16.51 -7.46
C PHE A 135 -3.35 17.63 -8.41
N ASP A 136 -3.83 17.62 -9.66
CA ASP A 136 -3.57 18.68 -10.64
C ASP A 136 -4.26 20.01 -10.22
N GLN A 137 -5.36 19.94 -9.47
CA GLN A 137 -6.02 21.09 -8.82
C GLN A 137 -5.31 21.56 -7.55
N GLY A 138 -4.28 20.84 -7.09
CA GLY A 138 -3.47 21.19 -5.92
C GLY A 138 -4.10 20.78 -4.59
N LEU A 139 -5.12 19.90 -4.59
CA LEU A 139 -5.69 19.38 -3.36
C LEU A 139 -4.69 18.47 -2.61
N SER A 140 -4.66 18.61 -1.31
CA SER A 140 -3.96 17.67 -0.43
C SER A 140 -4.80 16.39 -0.26
N VAL A 141 -4.15 15.27 0.07
CA VAL A 141 -4.82 13.96 0.22
C VAL A 141 -5.96 14.01 1.25
N ASP A 142 -5.78 14.74 2.33
CA ASP A 142 -6.78 14.94 3.39
C ASP A 142 -7.98 15.83 2.99
N GLU A 143 -7.88 16.51 1.83
CA GLU A 143 -8.93 17.36 1.27
C GLU A 143 -9.69 16.69 0.10
N ILE A 144 -9.19 15.56 -0.41
CA ILE A 144 -9.84 14.81 -1.48
C ILE A 144 -11.17 14.25 -0.97
N GLU A 145 -12.18 14.22 -1.84
CA GLU A 145 -13.48 13.64 -1.51
C GLU A 145 -13.33 12.20 -1.02
N GLY A 146 -13.90 11.89 0.16
CA GLY A 146 -13.61 10.68 0.91
C GLY A 146 -13.96 9.39 0.18
N ASP A 147 -15.12 9.31 -0.49
CA ASP A 147 -15.51 8.10 -1.23
C ASP A 147 -14.56 7.83 -2.41
N SER A 148 -14.08 8.89 -3.06
CA SER A 148 -13.10 8.79 -4.15
C SER A 148 -11.73 8.34 -3.65
N LEU A 149 -11.27 8.85 -2.51
CA LEU A 149 -10.01 8.46 -1.89
C LEU A 149 -10.08 7.00 -1.39
N LEU A 150 -11.22 6.63 -0.78
CA LEU A 150 -11.45 5.26 -0.32
C LEU A 150 -11.41 4.25 -1.46
N GLU A 151 -12.13 4.52 -2.55
CA GLU A 151 -12.15 3.60 -3.69
C GLU A 151 -10.77 3.51 -4.36
N TYR A 152 -10.03 4.63 -4.43
CA TYR A 152 -8.67 4.65 -4.94
C TYR A 152 -7.73 3.77 -4.09
N CYS A 153 -7.65 4.00 -2.79
CA CYS A 153 -6.81 3.23 -1.88
C CYS A 153 -7.21 1.74 -1.86
N MET A 154 -8.52 1.44 -1.87
CA MET A 154 -9.02 0.07 -1.89
C MET A 154 -8.74 -0.63 -3.22
N ALA A 155 -8.75 0.08 -4.35
CA ALA A 155 -8.35 -0.46 -5.64
C ALA A 155 -6.86 -0.86 -5.64
N ASP A 156 -5.98 -0.05 -5.03
CA ASP A 156 -4.57 -0.37 -4.89
C ASP A 156 -4.35 -1.61 -3.98
N VAL A 157 -5.12 -1.76 -2.90
CA VAL A 157 -5.13 -2.98 -2.05
C VAL A 157 -5.56 -4.22 -2.84
N ARG A 158 -6.65 -4.12 -3.62
CA ARG A 158 -7.15 -5.23 -4.45
C ARG A 158 -6.13 -5.65 -5.51
N ALA A 159 -5.54 -4.67 -6.21
CA ALA A 159 -4.51 -4.90 -7.21
C ALA A 159 -3.25 -5.55 -6.60
N THR A 160 -2.79 -5.05 -5.45
CA THR A 160 -1.64 -5.60 -4.72
C THR A 160 -1.90 -7.04 -4.27
N GLN A 161 -3.11 -7.35 -3.77
CA GLN A 161 -3.47 -8.72 -3.39
C GLN A 161 -3.49 -9.66 -4.59
N GLU A 162 -4.10 -9.26 -5.71
CA GLU A 162 -4.12 -10.04 -6.95
C GLU A 162 -2.70 -10.27 -7.49
N LEU A 163 -1.88 -9.21 -7.53
CA LEU A 163 -0.48 -9.28 -7.93
C LEU A 163 0.30 -10.26 -7.07
N SER A 164 0.14 -10.20 -5.75
CA SER A 164 0.82 -11.11 -4.82
C SER A 164 0.54 -12.58 -5.13
N ASN A 165 -0.70 -12.90 -5.50
CA ASN A 165 -1.09 -14.25 -5.87
C ASN A 165 -0.42 -14.68 -7.19
N LYS A 166 -0.41 -13.83 -8.22
CA LYS A 166 0.27 -14.09 -9.50
C LYS A 166 1.78 -14.27 -9.32
N LEU A 167 2.41 -13.41 -8.52
CA LEU A 167 3.84 -13.48 -8.22
C LEU A 167 4.20 -14.76 -7.45
N ARG A 168 3.40 -15.17 -6.46
CA ARG A 168 3.61 -16.43 -5.72
C ARG A 168 3.52 -17.65 -6.65
N ILE A 169 2.53 -17.71 -7.55
CA ILE A 169 2.42 -18.78 -8.55
C ILE A 169 3.69 -18.82 -9.42
N LYS A 170 4.14 -17.67 -9.89
CA LYS A 170 5.37 -17.55 -10.69
C LYS A 170 6.62 -18.01 -9.90
N MET A 171 6.73 -17.64 -8.63
CA MET A 171 7.81 -18.10 -7.75
C MET A 171 7.85 -19.63 -7.62
N TYR A 172 6.69 -20.26 -7.41
CA TYR A 172 6.61 -21.71 -7.28
C TYR A 172 6.83 -22.45 -8.60
N GLY A 173 6.39 -21.87 -9.73
CA GLY A 173 6.55 -22.45 -11.06
C GLY A 173 7.96 -22.36 -11.61
N ASP A 174 8.52 -21.14 -11.63
CA ASP A 174 9.79 -20.85 -12.27
C ASP A 174 11.01 -21.06 -11.35
N TYR A 175 10.80 -21.03 -10.02
CA TYR A 175 11.87 -20.98 -9.03
C TYR A 175 11.58 -21.91 -7.84
N LYS A 176 11.50 -23.21 -8.07
CA LYS A 176 11.33 -24.24 -7.02
C LYS A 176 12.33 -24.14 -5.86
N CYS A 177 13.42 -23.42 -6.03
CA CYS A 177 14.47 -23.23 -5.01
C CYS A 177 14.32 -21.94 -4.18
N LEU A 178 13.38 -21.05 -4.48
CA LEU A 178 13.14 -19.82 -3.72
C LEU A 178 12.10 -19.99 -2.59
N HIS A 179 12.02 -21.17 -1.99
CA HIS A 179 11.15 -21.44 -0.84
C HIS A 179 11.45 -20.59 0.41
N HIS A 180 12.45 -19.70 0.37
CA HIS A 180 12.93 -18.93 1.52
C HIS A 180 13.02 -17.42 1.30
N VAL A 181 12.30 -16.84 0.33
CA VAL A 181 12.19 -15.39 0.24
C VAL A 181 10.99 -14.90 1.08
N GLU A 182 10.83 -15.45 2.26
CA GLU A 182 10.20 -14.79 3.38
C GLU A 182 11.35 -14.06 4.09
N ILE A 183 11.38 -12.74 3.98
CA ILE A 183 12.31 -11.92 4.74
C ILE A 183 11.82 -11.96 6.18
N ASN A 184 12.55 -12.74 7.02
CA ASN A 184 12.40 -12.72 8.47
C ASN A 184 13.04 -11.47 9.06
#